data_74589e994e60a5c1f959101bb5386c36
#
_entry.id   74589e994e60a5c1f959101bb5386c36
#
_cell.length_a   1.000
_cell.length_b   1.000
_cell.length_c   1.000
_cell.angle_alpha   90.00
_cell.angle_beta   90.00
_cell.angle_gamma   90.00
#
_symmetry.space_group_name_H-M   'P 1'
#
loop_
_entity.id
_entity.type
_entity.pdbx_description
1 polymer ?
#
loop_
_entity_poly.entity_id
_entity_poly.type
_entity_poly.pdbx_seq_one_letter_code
_entity_poly.pdbx_strand_id
1 'polypeptide(L)'
;MAAFIGIDLGTTFSAIATIDDTGRPTIIHNEDGENITPSCVVGTSSDVMEVGEFARRQWGNAPETAAARFKRDMGSSEKYPINGQDFSPTQLSSFVLKKLAAFAANSVGEVGEAVVTIPANFAHEARDATMEAAKMAGLNTKYIINEPTAAALFYAFKSGEELGGVYAVYDLGGGTFDVSIIRVDGHDVEVLAANGIHKLGGEDFDS
;
A
#
# COMPACT_ATOMS: atom_id res chain seq x y z
N MET A 1 -14.04 8.43 19.44
CA MET A 1 -12.56 8.26 19.49
C MET A 1 -12.07 8.22 18.06
N ALA A 2 -10.94 8.85 17.76
CA ALA A 2 -10.35 8.78 16.44
C ALA A 2 -9.98 7.33 16.09
N ALA A 3 -10.31 6.89 14.87
CA ALA A 3 -10.11 5.51 14.44
C ALA A 3 -8.65 5.24 14.07
N PHE A 4 -8.18 4.02 14.36
CA PHE A 4 -6.91 3.51 13.82
C PHE A 4 -7.14 2.90 12.45
N ILE A 5 -6.26 3.19 11.50
CA ILE A 5 -6.32 2.62 10.16
C ILE A 5 -5.01 1.91 9.78
N GLY A 6 -5.17 0.83 9.05
CA GLY A 6 -4.07 0.12 8.38
C GLY A 6 -4.20 0.27 6.87
N ILE A 7 -3.14 0.61 6.19
CA ILE A 7 -3.10 0.77 4.74
C ILE A 7 -2.07 -0.19 4.16
N ASP A 8 -2.53 -1.04 3.26
CA ASP A 8 -1.67 -1.78 2.35
C ASP A 8 -1.47 -0.95 1.07
N LEU A 9 -0.30 -0.32 0.96
CA LEU A 9 0.08 0.45 -0.22
C LEU A 9 0.73 -0.48 -1.24
N GLY A 10 -0.07 -1.10 -2.10
CA GLY A 10 0.42 -2.05 -3.10
C GLY A 10 0.91 -1.42 -4.41
N THR A 11 1.67 -2.18 -5.20
CA THR A 11 2.17 -1.73 -6.52
C THR A 11 1.02 -1.57 -7.52
N THR A 12 0.08 -2.50 -7.54
CA THR A 12 -1.05 -2.54 -8.48
C THR A 12 -2.35 -2.10 -7.82
N PHE A 13 -2.61 -2.60 -6.62
CA PHE A 13 -3.79 -2.28 -5.82
C PHE A 13 -3.39 -1.97 -4.39
N SER A 14 -4.13 -1.06 -3.78
CA SER A 14 -4.01 -0.72 -2.37
C SER A 14 -5.31 -1.01 -1.63
N ALA A 15 -5.22 -1.28 -0.35
CA ALA A 15 -6.36 -1.54 0.51
C ALA A 15 -6.26 -0.73 1.82
N ILE A 16 -7.41 -0.48 2.44
CA ILE A 16 -7.47 0.18 3.74
C ILE A 16 -8.44 -0.54 4.66
N ALA A 17 -8.07 -0.66 5.91
CA ALA A 17 -8.86 -1.30 6.95
C ALA A 17 -8.84 -0.50 8.24
N THR A 18 -9.81 -0.75 9.09
CA THR A 18 -9.90 -0.24 10.46
C THR A 18 -10.16 -1.39 11.43
N ILE A 19 -10.08 -1.11 12.72
CA ILE A 19 -10.57 -2.01 13.78
C ILE A 19 -11.97 -1.51 14.17
N ASP A 20 -12.95 -2.39 14.06
CA ASP A 20 -14.33 -2.08 14.44
C ASP A 20 -14.55 -2.03 15.97
N ASP A 21 -15.74 -1.65 16.40
CA ASP A 21 -16.09 -1.55 17.82
C ASP A 21 -16.03 -2.89 18.57
N THR A 22 -15.92 -4.01 17.86
CA THR A 22 -15.75 -5.36 18.43
C THR A 22 -14.29 -5.79 18.52
N GLY A 23 -13.35 -4.94 18.08
CA GLY A 23 -11.91 -5.22 18.02
C GLY A 23 -11.49 -6.06 16.80
N ARG A 24 -12.33 -6.14 15.77
CA ARG A 24 -12.05 -6.93 14.57
C ARG A 24 -11.56 -6.05 13.41
N PRO A 25 -10.58 -6.51 12.63
CA PRO A 25 -10.18 -5.83 11.41
C PRO A 25 -11.28 -5.90 10.36
N THR A 26 -11.64 -4.75 9.82
CA THR A 26 -12.70 -4.58 8.81
C THR A 26 -12.19 -3.74 7.67
N ILE A 27 -12.36 -4.22 6.43
CA ILE A 27 -11.99 -3.46 5.23
C ILE A 27 -12.92 -2.26 5.07
N ILE A 28 -12.33 -1.13 4.73
CA ILE A 28 -13.05 0.07 4.30
C ILE A 28 -13.14 0.02 2.77
N HIS A 29 -14.37 0.00 2.26
CA HIS A 29 -14.61 -0.04 0.82
C HIS A 29 -14.29 1.30 0.16
N ASN A 30 -13.89 1.23 -1.10
CA ASN A 30 -13.75 2.40 -1.94
C ASN A 30 -15.13 2.94 -2.40
N GLU A 31 -15.12 3.98 -3.23
CA GLU A 31 -16.34 4.61 -3.76
C GLU A 31 -17.17 3.71 -4.68
N ASP A 32 -16.58 2.65 -5.24
CA ASP A 32 -17.24 1.65 -6.08
C ASP A 32 -17.76 0.45 -5.26
N GLY A 33 -17.55 0.45 -3.93
CA GLY A 33 -17.90 -0.64 -3.03
C GLY A 33 -16.91 -1.81 -3.03
N GLU A 34 -15.73 -1.62 -3.64
CA GLU A 34 -14.70 -2.66 -3.73
C GLU A 34 -13.72 -2.60 -2.54
N ASN A 35 -13.12 -3.75 -2.22
CA ASN A 35 -12.16 -3.90 -1.13
C ASN A 35 -10.78 -3.32 -1.44
N ILE A 36 -10.47 -3.13 -2.73
CA ILE A 36 -9.17 -2.69 -3.23
C ILE A 36 -9.33 -1.52 -4.19
N THR A 37 -8.33 -0.66 -4.24
CA THR A 37 -8.28 0.52 -5.11
C THR A 37 -7.05 0.43 -5.98
N PRO A 38 -7.16 0.57 -7.32
CA PRO A 38 -5.99 0.61 -8.19
C PRO A 38 -5.00 1.70 -7.77
N SER A 39 -3.73 1.34 -7.62
CA SER A 39 -2.62 2.26 -7.32
C SER A 39 -2.18 2.99 -8.59
N CYS A 40 -3.12 3.69 -9.21
CA CYS A 40 -2.93 4.43 -10.45
C CYS A 40 -3.41 5.87 -10.26
N VAL A 41 -2.68 6.82 -10.85
CA VAL A 41 -2.93 8.27 -10.75
C VAL A 41 -3.07 8.85 -12.14
N VAL A 42 -4.07 9.68 -12.37
CA VAL A 42 -4.28 10.42 -13.62
C VAL A 42 -4.43 11.91 -13.36
N GLY A 43 -3.85 12.73 -14.21
CA GLY A 43 -4.07 14.18 -14.22
C GLY A 43 -5.28 14.53 -15.10
N THR A 44 -6.38 14.95 -14.48
CA THR A 44 -7.61 15.36 -15.19
C THR A 44 -7.59 16.81 -15.61
N SER A 45 -6.78 17.63 -14.93
CA SER A 45 -6.45 19.02 -15.29
C SER A 45 -5.07 19.36 -14.72
N SER A 46 -4.60 20.58 -14.95
CA SER A 46 -3.25 21.00 -14.50
C SER A 46 -2.99 20.76 -13.01
N ASP A 47 -4.01 20.79 -12.17
CA ASP A 47 -3.85 20.74 -10.72
C ASP A 47 -4.69 19.65 -10.02
N VAL A 48 -5.45 18.85 -10.80
CA VAL A 48 -6.34 17.81 -10.24
C VAL A 48 -5.82 16.43 -10.60
N MET A 49 -5.48 15.67 -9.57
CA MET A 49 -5.08 14.26 -9.67
C MET A 49 -6.19 13.37 -9.15
N GLU A 50 -6.58 12.37 -9.95
CA GLU A 50 -7.52 11.34 -9.56
C GLU A 50 -6.81 9.99 -9.42
N VAL A 51 -7.33 9.14 -8.52
CA VAL A 51 -6.75 7.84 -8.17
C VAL A 51 -7.83 6.76 -8.29
N GLY A 52 -7.43 5.58 -8.72
CA GLY A 52 -8.31 4.42 -8.73
C GLY A 52 -8.66 3.93 -10.13
N GLU A 53 -9.86 3.39 -10.30
CA GLU A 53 -10.25 2.66 -11.51
C GLU A 53 -10.30 3.57 -12.76
N PHE A 54 -10.73 4.81 -12.61
CA PHE A 54 -10.71 5.77 -13.72
C PHE A 54 -9.27 6.02 -14.19
N ALA A 55 -8.34 6.25 -13.26
CA ALA A 55 -6.92 6.45 -13.56
C ALA A 55 -6.32 5.23 -14.27
N ARG A 56 -6.67 4.01 -13.83
CA ARG A 56 -6.21 2.75 -14.43
C ARG A 56 -6.67 2.62 -15.89
N ARG A 57 -7.93 2.96 -16.17
CA ARG A 57 -8.45 2.96 -17.55
C ARG A 57 -7.75 3.99 -18.43
N GLN A 58 -7.49 5.19 -17.91
CA GLN A 58 -6.76 6.23 -18.62
C GLN A 58 -5.31 5.81 -18.88
N TRP A 59 -4.64 5.19 -17.92
CA TRP A 59 -3.28 4.66 -18.12
C TRP A 59 -3.20 3.65 -19.27
N GLY A 60 -4.22 2.82 -19.46
CA GLY A 60 -4.31 1.90 -20.61
C GLY A 60 -4.58 2.58 -21.97
N ASN A 61 -5.27 3.72 -21.96
CA ASN A 61 -5.73 4.40 -23.19
C ASN A 61 -4.86 5.60 -23.59
N ALA A 62 -4.34 6.34 -22.61
CA ALA A 62 -3.57 7.57 -22.76
C ALA A 62 -2.47 7.62 -21.67
N PRO A 63 -1.42 6.79 -21.81
CA PRO A 63 -0.41 6.62 -20.75
C PRO A 63 0.35 7.90 -20.41
N GLU A 64 0.39 8.89 -21.30
CA GLU A 64 1.00 10.21 -21.06
C GLU A 64 0.20 11.06 -20.04
N THR A 65 -1.03 10.68 -19.72
CA THR A 65 -1.90 11.40 -18.76
C THR A 65 -1.94 10.74 -17.37
N ALA A 66 -1.36 9.55 -17.24
CA ALA A 66 -1.48 8.74 -16.02
C ALA A 66 -0.20 7.99 -15.68
N ALA A 67 -0.08 7.59 -14.41
CA ALA A 67 1.04 6.80 -13.92
C ALA A 67 0.56 5.62 -13.06
N ALA A 68 1.24 4.48 -13.20
CA ALA A 68 1.04 3.28 -12.41
C ALA A 68 2.40 2.64 -12.06
N ARG A 69 2.41 1.64 -11.16
CA ARG A 69 3.59 0.84 -10.78
C ARG A 69 4.74 1.64 -10.13
N PHE A 70 4.52 2.90 -9.78
CA PHE A 70 5.54 3.80 -9.24
C PHE A 70 6.08 3.35 -7.87
N LYS A 71 5.40 2.46 -7.14
CA LYS A 71 5.91 1.86 -5.90
C LYS A 71 7.22 1.08 -6.13
N ARG A 72 7.43 0.52 -7.34
CA ARG A 72 8.66 -0.19 -7.69
C ARG A 72 9.91 0.70 -7.62
N ASP A 73 9.73 2.02 -7.76
CA ASP A 73 10.81 3.01 -7.83
C ASP A 73 10.82 3.93 -6.59
N MET A 74 10.18 3.50 -5.48
CA MET A 74 10.20 4.26 -4.23
C MET A 74 11.62 4.47 -3.72
N GLY A 75 11.92 5.73 -3.36
CA GLY A 75 13.24 6.14 -2.89
C GLY A 75 14.26 6.41 -4.03
N SER A 76 13.88 6.19 -5.29
CA SER A 76 14.71 6.51 -6.45
C SER A 76 14.50 7.95 -6.95
N SER A 77 15.33 8.36 -7.92
CA SER A 77 15.19 9.65 -8.64
C SER A 77 14.30 9.57 -9.88
N GLU A 78 13.64 8.43 -10.12
CA GLU A 78 12.76 8.20 -11.26
C GLU A 78 11.63 9.25 -11.30
N LYS A 79 11.19 9.58 -12.53
CA LYS A 79 10.14 10.56 -12.77
C LYS A 79 9.07 9.97 -13.67
N TYR A 80 7.84 10.31 -13.34
CA TYR A 80 6.64 9.90 -14.04
C TYR A 80 5.99 11.15 -14.64
N PRO A 81 6.05 11.34 -15.95
CA PRO A 81 5.39 12.47 -16.59
C PRO A 81 3.87 12.26 -16.64
N ILE A 82 3.11 13.23 -16.17
CA ILE A 82 1.66 13.30 -16.31
C ILE A 82 1.30 14.66 -16.86
N ASN A 83 0.72 14.73 -18.05
CA ASN A 83 0.36 15.97 -18.74
C ASN A 83 1.56 16.94 -18.88
N GLY A 84 2.77 16.41 -19.08
CA GLY A 84 4.00 17.20 -19.21
C GLY A 84 4.59 17.72 -17.91
N GLN A 85 4.07 17.33 -16.75
CA GLN A 85 4.62 17.61 -15.44
C GLN A 85 5.21 16.34 -14.83
N ASP A 86 6.42 16.44 -14.28
CA ASP A 86 7.14 15.31 -13.67
C ASP A 86 6.76 15.10 -12.20
N PHE A 87 6.40 13.88 -11.85
CA PHE A 87 6.11 13.46 -10.48
C PHE A 87 7.08 12.39 -10.00
N SER A 88 7.48 12.48 -8.74
CA SER A 88 8.25 11.41 -8.09
C SER A 88 7.35 10.26 -7.64
N PRO A 89 7.89 9.03 -7.45
CA PRO A 89 7.16 7.91 -6.84
C PRO A 89 6.52 8.28 -5.49
N THR A 90 7.21 9.07 -4.68
CA THR A 90 6.73 9.56 -3.39
C THR A 90 5.49 10.44 -3.52
N GLN A 91 5.49 11.39 -4.48
CA GLN A 91 4.33 12.24 -4.75
C GLN A 91 3.13 11.43 -5.24
N LEU A 92 3.35 10.49 -6.18
CA LEU A 92 2.28 9.63 -6.69
C LEU A 92 1.70 8.74 -5.59
N SER A 93 2.55 8.15 -4.75
CA SER A 93 2.11 7.39 -3.58
C SER A 93 1.31 8.23 -2.59
N SER A 94 1.66 9.50 -2.41
CA SER A 94 0.90 10.40 -1.54
C SER A 94 -0.51 10.66 -2.03
N PHE A 95 -0.76 10.72 -3.35
CA PHE A 95 -2.11 10.85 -3.90
C PHE A 95 -2.94 9.59 -3.60
N VAL A 96 -2.36 8.39 -3.74
CA VAL A 96 -3.03 7.13 -3.40
C VAL A 96 -3.38 7.11 -1.91
N LEU A 97 -2.43 7.40 -1.04
CA LEU A 97 -2.64 7.43 0.42
C LEU A 97 -3.69 8.46 0.82
N LYS A 98 -3.70 9.64 0.19
CA LYS A 98 -4.70 10.69 0.43
C LYS A 98 -6.11 10.24 0.03
N LYS A 99 -6.24 9.52 -1.11
CA LYS A 99 -7.53 8.97 -1.55
C LYS A 99 -8.05 7.93 -0.56
N LEU A 100 -7.19 7.00 -0.10
CA LEU A 100 -7.55 6.00 0.89
C LEU A 100 -7.94 6.63 2.25
N ALA A 101 -7.19 7.65 2.69
CA ALA A 101 -7.52 8.41 3.89
C ALA A 101 -8.90 9.08 3.79
N ALA A 102 -9.29 9.56 2.61
CA ALA A 102 -10.62 10.14 2.39
C ALA A 102 -11.73 9.06 2.51
N PHE A 103 -11.49 7.84 2.01
CA PHE A 103 -12.43 6.73 2.23
C PHE A 103 -12.59 6.41 3.72
N ALA A 104 -11.48 6.39 4.47
CA ALA A 104 -11.54 6.19 5.91
C ALA A 104 -12.34 7.30 6.60
N ALA A 105 -12.05 8.56 6.31
CA ALA A 105 -12.75 9.69 6.91
C ALA A 105 -14.26 9.65 6.62
N ASN A 106 -14.68 9.22 5.44
CA ASN A 106 -16.08 9.06 5.08
C ASN A 106 -16.75 7.87 5.80
N SER A 107 -16.00 6.80 6.08
CA SER A 107 -16.52 5.57 6.70
C SER A 107 -16.54 5.63 8.23
N VAL A 108 -15.45 6.07 8.84
CA VAL A 108 -15.24 6.00 10.30
C VAL A 108 -15.18 7.39 10.97
N GLY A 109 -15.26 8.46 10.19
CA GLY A 109 -15.18 9.83 10.68
C GLY A 109 -13.74 10.26 10.96
N GLU A 110 -13.44 10.64 12.21
CA GLU A 110 -12.10 11.12 12.57
C GLU A 110 -11.06 9.99 12.49
N VAL A 111 -10.06 10.15 11.62
CA VAL A 111 -8.91 9.25 11.50
C VAL A 111 -7.81 9.72 12.47
N GLY A 112 -7.37 8.82 13.35
CA GLY A 112 -6.31 9.05 14.31
C GLY A 112 -4.94 8.68 13.76
N GLU A 113 -4.44 7.51 14.16
CA GLU A 113 -3.15 7.00 13.70
C GLU A 113 -3.32 6.07 12.50
N ALA A 114 -2.34 6.09 11.60
CA ALA A 114 -2.25 5.21 10.46
C ALA A 114 -0.98 4.37 10.50
N VAL A 115 -1.09 3.10 10.08
CA VAL A 115 0.05 2.22 9.79
C VAL A 115 0.05 1.92 8.30
N VAL A 116 1.20 2.01 7.65
CA VAL A 116 1.38 1.70 6.23
C VAL A 116 2.30 0.51 6.07
N THR A 117 1.95 -0.44 5.20
CA THR A 117 2.81 -1.60 4.92
C THR A 117 3.87 -1.27 3.88
N ILE A 118 4.98 -1.99 3.98
CA ILE A 118 6.10 -1.95 3.02
C ILE A 118 6.65 -3.35 2.80
N PRO A 119 7.23 -3.65 1.62
CA PRO A 119 8.00 -4.86 1.41
C PRO A 119 9.13 -5.01 2.42
N ALA A 120 9.42 -6.23 2.87
CA ALA A 120 10.46 -6.48 3.85
C ALA A 120 11.88 -6.17 3.33
N ASN A 121 12.07 -6.24 2.00
CA ASN A 121 13.32 -5.97 1.31
C ASN A 121 13.51 -4.50 0.89
N PHE A 122 12.59 -3.59 1.27
CA PHE A 122 12.77 -2.16 0.99
C PHE A 122 14.04 -1.62 1.62
N ALA A 123 14.85 -0.96 0.79
CA ALA A 123 16.00 -0.18 1.25
C ALA A 123 15.57 1.01 2.12
N HIS A 124 16.53 1.61 2.82
CA HIS A 124 16.25 2.71 3.75
C HIS A 124 15.58 3.89 3.05
N GLU A 125 16.04 4.23 1.86
CA GLU A 125 15.50 5.32 1.04
C GLU A 125 14.03 5.10 0.66
N ALA A 126 13.64 3.86 0.36
CA ALA A 126 12.26 3.52 0.04
C ALA A 126 11.34 3.59 1.27
N ARG A 127 11.87 3.22 2.46
CA ARG A 127 11.17 3.37 3.75
C ARG A 127 10.90 4.83 4.07
N ASP A 128 11.93 5.68 3.96
CA ASP A 128 11.81 7.12 4.19
C ASP A 128 10.85 7.78 3.19
N ALA A 129 10.93 7.39 1.92
CA ALA A 129 10.03 7.85 0.89
C ALA A 129 8.56 7.48 1.16
N THR A 130 8.31 6.29 1.76
CA THR A 130 6.95 5.87 2.15
C THR A 130 6.44 6.70 3.33
N MET A 131 7.28 6.97 4.32
CA MET A 131 6.92 7.85 5.44
C MET A 131 6.64 9.28 4.98
N GLU A 132 7.43 9.79 4.05
CA GLU A 132 7.21 11.13 3.49
C GLU A 132 5.92 11.19 2.64
N ALA A 133 5.63 10.14 1.86
CA ALA A 133 4.36 10.05 1.13
C ALA A 133 3.15 10.06 2.07
N ALA A 134 3.21 9.35 3.20
CA ALA A 134 2.17 9.34 4.22
C ALA A 134 1.99 10.72 4.85
N LYS A 135 3.08 11.40 5.16
CA LYS A 135 3.06 12.78 5.68
C LYS A 135 2.47 13.77 4.66
N MET A 136 2.85 13.66 3.37
CA MET A 136 2.27 14.48 2.28
C MET A 136 0.77 14.24 2.11
N ALA A 137 0.30 13.02 2.39
CA ALA A 137 -1.12 12.67 2.39
C ALA A 137 -1.89 13.21 3.62
N GLY A 138 -1.20 13.77 4.59
CA GLY A 138 -1.78 14.27 5.84
C GLY A 138 -2.07 13.20 6.88
N LEU A 139 -1.50 11.99 6.73
CA LEU A 139 -1.66 10.88 7.67
C LEU A 139 -0.74 11.05 8.89
N ASN A 140 -1.26 10.74 10.07
CA ASN A 140 -0.48 10.63 11.29
C ASN A 140 0.13 9.22 11.38
N THR A 141 1.19 8.99 10.62
CA THR A 141 1.87 7.68 10.55
C THR A 141 3.12 7.73 11.42
N LYS A 142 3.10 6.99 12.53
CA LYS A 142 4.27 6.84 13.42
C LYS A 142 5.16 5.67 13.01
N TYR A 143 4.55 4.63 12.44
CA TYR A 143 5.21 3.38 12.12
C TYR A 143 4.80 2.88 10.74
N ILE A 144 5.76 2.23 10.10
CA ILE A 144 5.54 1.37 8.94
C ILE A 144 5.79 -0.07 9.37
N ILE A 145 5.09 -1.02 8.78
CA ILE A 145 5.20 -2.45 9.09
C ILE A 145 5.57 -3.22 7.83
N ASN A 146 6.35 -4.27 7.95
CA ASN A 146 6.66 -5.14 6.83
C ASN A 146 5.41 -5.95 6.42
N GLU A 147 5.14 -6.08 5.13
CA GLU A 147 4.03 -6.84 4.56
C GLU A 147 3.95 -8.27 5.12
N PRO A 148 5.06 -9.06 5.18
CA PRO A 148 5.00 -10.41 5.77
C PRO A 148 4.67 -10.41 7.27
N THR A 149 5.05 -9.36 8.00
CA THR A 149 4.66 -9.19 9.41
C THR A 149 3.16 -8.95 9.54
N ALA A 150 2.59 -8.07 8.71
CA ALA A 150 1.15 -7.81 8.70
C ALA A 150 0.35 -9.07 8.34
N ALA A 151 0.81 -9.83 7.34
CA ALA A 151 0.20 -11.09 6.94
C ALA A 151 0.21 -12.13 8.07
N ALA A 152 1.32 -12.29 8.78
CA ALA A 152 1.44 -13.21 9.92
C ALA A 152 0.51 -12.83 11.07
N LEU A 153 0.47 -11.54 11.44
CA LEU A 153 -0.41 -11.03 12.50
C LEU A 153 -1.88 -11.23 12.15
N PHE A 154 -2.27 -10.98 10.90
CA PHE A 154 -3.63 -11.22 10.44
C PHE A 154 -3.99 -12.71 10.44
N TYR A 155 -3.06 -13.58 10.03
CA TYR A 155 -3.27 -15.03 10.06
C TYR A 155 -3.45 -15.54 11.49
N ALA A 156 -2.60 -15.08 12.44
CA ALA A 156 -2.74 -15.41 13.86
C ALA A 156 -4.11 -14.98 14.41
N PHE A 157 -4.52 -13.76 14.11
CA PHE A 157 -5.84 -13.24 14.51
C PHE A 157 -6.97 -14.09 13.94
N LYS A 158 -6.91 -14.43 12.63
CA LYS A 158 -7.97 -15.17 11.93
C LYS A 158 -8.08 -16.63 12.37
N SER A 159 -6.94 -17.31 12.63
CA SER A 159 -6.92 -18.69 13.10
C SER A 159 -7.33 -18.82 14.56
N GLY A 160 -7.16 -17.78 15.36
CA GLY A 160 -7.35 -17.82 16.81
C GLY A 160 -6.30 -18.66 17.53
N GLU A 161 -5.21 -19.02 16.85
CA GLU A 161 -4.11 -19.82 17.39
C GLU A 161 -2.91 -18.92 17.69
N GLU A 162 -2.22 -19.21 18.79
CA GLU A 162 -0.90 -18.64 19.02
C GLU A 162 0.09 -19.22 18.01
N LEU A 163 0.62 -18.34 17.16
CA LEU A 163 1.65 -18.77 16.21
C LEU A 163 3.00 -18.85 16.91
N GLY A 164 3.76 -19.90 16.65
CA GLY A 164 5.12 -20.07 17.11
C GLY A 164 5.95 -20.85 16.09
N GLY A 165 7.19 -20.40 15.87
CA GLY A 165 8.12 -21.05 14.96
C GLY A 165 8.56 -20.20 13.78
N VAL A 166 9.05 -20.86 12.72
CA VAL A 166 9.57 -20.22 11.52
C VAL A 166 8.64 -20.49 10.35
N TYR A 167 8.27 -19.44 9.65
CA TYR A 167 7.34 -19.50 8.51
C TYR A 167 7.97 -18.88 7.27
N ALA A 168 7.58 -19.37 6.11
CA ALA A 168 7.82 -18.72 4.83
C ALA A 168 6.55 -18.00 4.38
N VAL A 169 6.68 -16.72 4.05
CA VAL A 169 5.60 -15.91 3.47
C VAL A 169 5.92 -15.71 2.00
N TYR A 170 5.01 -16.17 1.14
CA TYR A 170 5.04 -15.96 -0.30
C TYR A 170 4.06 -14.86 -0.65
N ASP A 171 4.58 -13.74 -1.13
CA ASP A 171 3.79 -12.59 -1.56
C ASP A 171 3.96 -12.39 -3.06
N LEU A 172 3.00 -12.87 -3.83
CA LEU A 172 2.91 -12.65 -5.28
C LEU A 172 1.85 -11.60 -5.55
N GLY A 173 2.30 -10.36 -5.65
CA GLY A 173 1.46 -9.22 -6.02
C GLY A 173 1.23 -9.12 -7.52
N GLY A 174 0.56 -8.04 -7.96
CA GLY A 174 0.37 -7.77 -9.39
C GLY A 174 1.66 -7.35 -10.08
N GLY A 175 2.62 -6.76 -9.36
CA GLY A 175 3.84 -6.21 -9.94
C GLY A 175 5.15 -6.63 -9.30
N THR A 176 5.11 -7.27 -8.13
CA THR A 176 6.30 -7.74 -7.40
C THR A 176 6.06 -9.14 -6.87
N PHE A 177 7.14 -9.88 -6.68
CA PHE A 177 7.16 -11.16 -6.00
C PHE A 177 8.18 -11.11 -4.88
N ASP A 178 7.72 -11.38 -3.66
CA ASP A 178 8.55 -11.36 -2.46
C ASP A 178 8.41 -12.68 -1.68
N VAL A 179 9.53 -13.17 -1.16
CA VAL A 179 9.58 -14.30 -0.24
C VAL A 179 10.29 -13.86 1.01
N SER A 180 9.64 -14.04 2.14
CA SER A 180 10.21 -13.71 3.45
C SER A 180 10.20 -14.91 4.36
N ILE A 181 11.28 -15.11 5.11
CA ILE A 181 11.35 -16.05 6.23
C ILE A 181 11.17 -15.24 7.49
N ILE A 182 10.17 -15.59 8.26
CA ILE A 182 9.85 -14.91 9.52
C ILE A 182 9.89 -15.89 10.68
N ARG A 183 10.30 -15.40 11.86
CA ARG A 183 10.11 -16.07 13.15
C ARG A 183 8.95 -15.40 13.86
N VAL A 184 8.03 -16.19 14.38
CA VAL A 184 6.90 -15.73 15.17
C VAL A 184 6.99 -16.33 16.56
N ASP A 185 6.80 -15.51 17.59
CA ASP A 185 6.69 -15.91 18.99
C ASP A 185 5.55 -15.10 19.62
N GLY A 186 4.36 -15.71 19.65
CA GLY A 186 3.13 -15.02 20.05
C GLY A 186 2.82 -13.81 19.14
N HIS A 187 2.98 -12.60 19.68
CA HIS A 187 2.76 -11.35 18.93
C HIS A 187 4.04 -10.74 18.34
N ASP A 188 5.20 -11.29 18.68
CA ASP A 188 6.47 -10.83 18.15
C ASP A 188 6.78 -11.50 16.82
N VAL A 189 7.03 -10.69 15.79
CA VAL A 189 7.36 -11.15 14.44
C VAL A 189 8.69 -10.53 14.00
N GLU A 190 9.67 -11.39 13.77
CA GLU A 190 10.99 -11.02 13.28
C GLU A 190 11.18 -11.50 11.84
N VAL A 191 11.57 -10.61 10.93
CA VAL A 191 11.97 -10.99 9.58
C VAL A 191 13.42 -11.45 9.59
N LEU A 192 13.64 -12.75 9.38
CA LEU A 192 14.98 -13.37 9.37
C LEU A 192 15.71 -13.17 8.05
N ALA A 193 14.96 -13.25 6.95
CA ALA A 193 15.47 -13.03 5.60
C ALA A 193 14.32 -12.61 4.69
N ALA A 194 14.62 -11.78 3.71
CA ALA A 194 13.69 -11.42 2.63
C ALA A 194 14.45 -11.32 1.33
N ASN A 195 13.83 -11.77 0.24
CA ASN A 195 14.31 -11.62 -1.12
C ASN A 195 13.11 -11.51 -2.05
N GLY A 196 13.30 -10.92 -3.22
CA GLY A 196 12.19 -10.74 -4.15
C GLY A 196 12.64 -10.29 -5.53
N ILE A 197 11.68 -10.25 -6.43
CA ILE A 197 11.86 -9.78 -7.80
C ILE A 197 10.91 -8.59 -7.99
N HIS A 198 11.48 -7.39 -8.08
CA HIS A 198 10.71 -6.14 -8.16
C HIS A 198 9.93 -5.93 -9.48
N LYS A 199 10.19 -6.77 -10.48
CA LYS A 199 9.52 -6.73 -11.79
C LYS A 199 9.02 -8.12 -12.19
N LEU A 200 8.33 -8.78 -11.26
CA LEU A 200 7.64 -10.04 -11.48
C LEU A 200 6.35 -10.06 -10.66
N GLY A 201 5.22 -10.15 -11.33
CA GLY A 201 3.91 -10.21 -10.68
C GLY A 201 2.83 -10.68 -11.64
N GLY A 202 1.57 -10.71 -11.21
CA GLY A 202 0.44 -11.17 -12.02
C GLY A 202 0.34 -10.48 -13.37
N GLU A 203 0.62 -9.18 -13.43
CA GLU A 203 0.58 -8.40 -14.68
C GLU A 203 1.66 -8.81 -15.69
N ASP A 204 2.78 -9.39 -15.24
CA ASP A 204 3.82 -9.90 -16.13
C ASP A 204 3.48 -11.28 -16.69
N PHE A 205 2.51 -11.99 -16.08
CA PHE A 205 1.97 -13.25 -16.58
C PHE A 205 0.81 -13.04 -17.57
N ASP A 206 0.13 -11.89 -17.48
CA ASP A 206 -1.02 -11.53 -18.33
C ASP A 206 -0.61 -10.83 -19.64
N SER A 207 0.69 -10.57 -19.86
CA SER A 207 1.25 -9.80 -20.99
C SER A 207 1.68 -10.66 -22.18
#